data_50d8f65b7ec81b8ec29ad541b63491f4
#
_entry.id   50d8f65b7ec81b8ec29ad541b63491f4
#
_cell.length_a   1.000
_cell.length_b   1.000
_cell.length_c   1.000
_cell.angle_alpha   90.00
_cell.angle_beta   90.00
_cell.angle_gamma   90.00
#
_symmetry.space_group_name_H-M   'P 1'
#
loop_
_entity.id
_entity.type
_entity.pdbx_description
1 polymer ?
#
loop_
_entity_poly.entity_id
_entity_poly.type
_entity_poly.pdbx_seq_one_letter_code
_entity_poly.pdbx_strand_id
1 'polypeptide(L)'
;MGMSAQPSAPAAPTSFLSDVLDVFNVLHEPGAVFNRIKERPRILAPWIVLSLAFVVISILVRPYQQAAMEAFKTTLAPEQVARMGNRGAGGGVVGLILTPAVVFVMLAAGAGVLWIGVSLLGAQARYKTLLSVLAYTSITYILFSAVVVIVLTVRGKSSITGFADLRAPLGLDLLVPSAGLFLGTFLNGINPFSIWGVWLTGTGVSITHGTSRGATILVTALVFLLCLLLISTPTLLIGILTRQ
;
A
#
# COMPACT_ATOMS: atom_id res chain seq x y z
N MET A 1 -51.87 4.07 20.64
CA MET A 1 -50.92 2.97 20.87
C MET A 1 -49.54 3.50 20.59
N GLY A 2 -48.81 3.88 21.64
CA GLY A 2 -47.45 4.41 21.52
C GLY A 2 -46.47 3.25 21.42
N MET A 3 -45.76 3.13 20.29
CA MET A 3 -44.62 2.24 20.19
C MET A 3 -43.45 2.87 20.97
N SER A 4 -43.15 2.32 22.12
CA SER A 4 -41.94 2.66 22.88
C SER A 4 -40.72 2.24 22.05
N ALA A 5 -39.94 3.23 21.58
CA ALA A 5 -38.64 2.96 21.01
C ALA A 5 -37.74 2.33 22.11
N GLN A 6 -37.41 1.05 21.95
CA GLN A 6 -36.41 0.42 22.82
C GLN A 6 -35.07 1.17 22.64
N PRO A 7 -34.44 1.59 23.76
CA PRO A 7 -33.09 2.17 23.64
C PRO A 7 -32.15 1.08 23.10
N SER A 8 -31.49 1.40 22.03
CA SER A 8 -30.44 0.54 21.45
C SER A 8 -29.41 0.23 22.54
N ALA A 9 -29.17 -1.04 22.79
CA ALA A 9 -28.16 -1.51 23.74
C ALA A 9 -26.78 -0.84 23.42
N PRO A 10 -26.04 -0.39 24.44
CA PRO A 10 -24.72 0.19 24.22
C PRO A 10 -23.84 -0.85 23.55
N ALA A 11 -23.20 -0.44 22.44
CA ALA A 11 -22.28 -1.29 21.70
C ALA A 11 -21.21 -1.84 22.66
N ALA A 12 -21.07 -3.16 22.71
CA ALA A 12 -20.09 -3.83 23.57
C ALA A 12 -18.69 -3.23 23.34
N PRO A 13 -17.86 -3.11 24.39
CA PRO A 13 -16.51 -2.58 24.26
C PRO A 13 -15.73 -3.48 23.30
N THR A 14 -15.44 -2.96 22.12
CA THR A 14 -14.66 -3.69 21.11
C THR A 14 -13.24 -3.89 21.66
N SER A 15 -12.80 -5.14 21.73
CA SER A 15 -11.45 -5.51 22.15
C SER A 15 -10.44 -5.19 21.03
N PHE A 16 -9.15 -5.04 21.39
CA PHE A 16 -8.07 -4.92 20.38
C PHE A 16 -8.10 -6.06 19.34
N LEU A 17 -8.47 -7.28 19.81
CA LEU A 17 -8.62 -8.44 18.93
C LEU A 17 -9.72 -8.24 17.87
N SER A 18 -10.85 -7.62 18.22
CA SER A 18 -11.89 -7.32 17.24
C SER A 18 -11.41 -6.32 16.19
N ASP A 19 -10.57 -5.36 16.56
CA ASP A 19 -9.98 -4.40 15.63
C ASP A 19 -8.97 -5.09 14.68
N VAL A 20 -8.20 -6.07 15.17
CA VAL A 20 -7.33 -6.91 14.34
C VAL A 20 -8.14 -7.75 13.36
N LEU A 21 -9.23 -8.38 13.81
CA LEU A 21 -10.12 -9.14 12.93
C LEU A 21 -10.77 -8.25 11.86
N ASP A 22 -11.10 -7.02 12.19
CA ASP A 22 -11.66 -6.06 11.25
C ASP A 22 -10.72 -5.70 10.08
N VAL A 23 -9.40 -5.87 10.26
CA VAL A 23 -8.43 -5.72 9.14
C VAL A 23 -8.69 -6.77 8.06
N PHE A 24 -9.13 -7.96 8.43
CA PHE A 24 -9.48 -9.02 7.49
C PHE A 24 -10.94 -8.95 7.06
N ASN A 25 -11.83 -8.62 7.99
CA ASN A 25 -13.27 -8.52 7.72
C ASN A 25 -13.60 -7.42 6.70
N VAL A 26 -12.75 -6.38 6.57
CA VAL A 26 -12.95 -5.34 5.55
C VAL A 26 -12.99 -5.89 4.12
N LEU A 27 -12.40 -7.06 3.88
CA LEU A 27 -12.43 -7.75 2.59
C LEU A 27 -13.78 -8.39 2.27
N HIS A 28 -14.54 -8.80 3.28
CA HIS A 28 -15.80 -9.56 3.14
C HIS A 28 -17.01 -8.70 3.52
N GLU A 29 -16.90 -7.94 4.59
CA GLU A 29 -17.97 -7.13 5.18
C GLU A 29 -17.56 -5.65 5.34
N PRO A 30 -17.15 -4.98 4.25
CA PRO A 30 -16.62 -3.62 4.33
C PRO A 30 -17.60 -2.63 4.97
N GLY A 31 -18.90 -2.80 4.72
CA GLY A 31 -19.94 -1.93 5.28
C GLY A 31 -19.99 -1.96 6.80
N ALA A 32 -19.91 -3.15 7.40
CA ALA A 32 -19.93 -3.30 8.85
C ALA A 32 -18.68 -2.67 9.49
N VAL A 33 -17.49 -2.91 8.90
CA VAL A 33 -16.22 -2.36 9.39
C VAL A 33 -16.23 -0.83 9.29
N PHE A 34 -16.63 -0.25 8.14
CA PHE A 34 -16.62 1.20 7.97
C PHE A 34 -17.67 1.93 8.83
N ASN A 35 -18.78 1.30 9.17
CA ASN A 35 -19.71 1.87 10.15
C ASN A 35 -19.07 1.94 11.55
N ARG A 36 -18.32 0.92 11.99
CA ARG A 36 -17.54 0.98 13.23
C ARG A 36 -16.47 2.07 13.22
N ILE A 37 -15.75 2.22 12.08
CA ILE A 37 -14.74 3.28 11.89
C ILE A 37 -15.38 4.67 11.92
N LYS A 38 -16.57 4.83 11.36
CA LYS A 38 -17.34 6.09 11.39
C LYS A 38 -17.59 6.57 12.81
N GLU A 39 -17.95 5.66 13.71
CA GLU A 39 -18.21 5.96 15.11
C GLU A 39 -16.93 6.14 15.93
N ARG A 40 -15.95 5.24 15.70
CA ARG A 40 -14.67 5.22 16.44
C ARG A 40 -13.50 4.96 15.49
N PRO A 41 -12.85 5.98 14.93
CA PRO A 41 -11.67 5.83 14.08
C PRO A 41 -10.52 5.21 14.87
N ARG A 42 -10.06 4.01 14.48
CA ARG A 42 -8.98 3.26 15.12
C ARG A 42 -7.89 2.98 14.12
N ILE A 43 -6.64 3.24 14.51
CA ILE A 43 -5.48 3.14 13.63
C ILE A 43 -4.50 2.10 14.15
N LEU A 44 -4.46 1.89 15.48
CA LEU A 44 -3.40 1.10 16.11
C LEU A 44 -3.36 -0.36 15.62
N ALA A 45 -4.52 -1.03 15.59
CA ALA A 45 -4.58 -2.43 15.18
C ALA A 45 -4.17 -2.62 13.71
N PRO A 46 -4.76 -1.94 12.72
CA PRO A 46 -4.33 -2.09 11.34
C PRO A 46 -2.87 -1.65 11.13
N TRP A 47 -2.38 -0.59 11.80
CA TRP A 47 -0.99 -0.19 11.70
C TRP A 47 -0.02 -1.27 12.18
N ILE A 48 -0.31 -1.94 13.32
CA ILE A 48 0.51 -3.04 13.81
C ILE A 48 0.49 -4.21 12.83
N VAL A 49 -0.70 -4.63 12.37
CA VAL A 49 -0.84 -5.74 11.41
C VAL A 49 -0.06 -5.45 10.12
N LEU A 50 -0.23 -4.25 9.56
CA LEU A 50 0.49 -3.82 8.36
C LEU A 50 2.01 -3.81 8.60
N SER A 51 2.47 -3.24 9.71
CA SER A 51 3.89 -3.15 10.03
C SER A 51 4.55 -4.52 10.15
N LEU A 52 3.90 -5.45 10.86
CA LEU A 52 4.38 -6.83 10.99
C LEU A 52 4.41 -7.55 9.64
N ALA A 53 3.35 -7.40 8.84
CA ALA A 53 3.30 -8.00 7.50
C ALA A 53 4.40 -7.45 6.60
N PHE A 54 4.65 -6.13 6.60
CA PHE A 54 5.73 -5.53 5.80
C PHE A 54 7.12 -5.95 6.28
N VAL A 55 7.34 -6.12 7.59
CA VAL A 55 8.60 -6.67 8.11
C VAL A 55 8.82 -8.08 7.57
N VAL A 56 7.81 -8.95 7.65
CA VAL A 56 7.89 -10.33 7.13
C VAL A 56 8.15 -10.32 5.62
N ILE A 57 7.38 -9.55 4.85
CA ILE A 57 7.56 -9.42 3.40
C ILE A 57 8.98 -8.92 3.07
N SER A 58 9.48 -7.91 3.79
CA SER A 58 10.83 -7.36 3.58
C SER A 58 11.92 -8.41 3.81
N ILE A 59 11.76 -9.25 4.82
CA ILE A 59 12.68 -10.36 5.09
C ILE A 59 12.66 -11.38 3.94
N LEU A 60 11.46 -11.75 3.45
CA LEU A 60 11.30 -12.73 2.39
C LEU A 60 11.79 -12.23 1.02
N VAL A 61 11.61 -10.94 0.72
CA VAL A 61 12.04 -10.34 -0.56
C VAL A 61 13.52 -9.96 -0.56
N ARG A 62 14.15 -9.79 0.60
CA ARG A 62 15.54 -9.34 0.74
C ARG A 62 16.56 -10.12 -0.12
N PRO A 63 16.55 -11.47 -0.18
CA PRO A 63 17.52 -12.22 -0.99
C PRO A 63 17.38 -11.94 -2.49
N TYR A 64 16.20 -11.62 -2.98
CA TYR A 64 15.96 -11.24 -4.38
C TYR A 64 16.41 -9.81 -4.65
N GLN A 65 16.18 -8.88 -3.71
CA GLN A 65 16.70 -7.50 -3.80
C GLN A 65 18.23 -7.49 -3.82
N GLN A 66 18.88 -8.35 -3.05
CA GLN A 66 20.34 -8.51 -3.08
C GLN A 66 20.81 -9.02 -4.45
N ALA A 67 20.17 -10.03 -5.01
CA ALA A 67 20.48 -10.54 -6.34
C ALA A 67 20.31 -9.45 -7.42
N ALA A 68 19.21 -8.68 -7.37
CA ALA A 68 18.99 -7.55 -8.28
C ALA A 68 20.07 -6.46 -8.14
N MET A 69 20.50 -6.16 -6.91
CA MET A 69 21.55 -5.18 -6.63
C MET A 69 22.91 -5.66 -7.17
N GLU A 70 23.25 -6.94 -6.98
CA GLU A 70 24.48 -7.50 -7.53
C GLU A 70 24.46 -7.46 -9.07
N ALA A 71 23.37 -7.87 -9.69
CA ALA A 71 23.20 -7.75 -11.14
C ALA A 71 23.30 -6.29 -11.62
N PHE A 72 22.77 -5.32 -10.87
CA PHE A 72 22.89 -3.90 -11.19
C PHE A 72 24.33 -3.42 -11.09
N LYS A 73 25.09 -3.84 -10.08
CA LYS A 73 26.51 -3.45 -9.93
C LYS A 73 27.35 -3.89 -11.13
N THR A 74 27.03 -5.01 -11.78
CA THR A 74 27.77 -5.45 -12.98
C THR A 74 27.58 -4.55 -14.20
N THR A 75 26.52 -3.71 -14.19
CA THR A 75 26.27 -2.73 -15.29
C THR A 75 26.96 -1.39 -15.07
N LEU A 76 27.58 -1.16 -13.91
CA LEU A 76 28.22 0.10 -13.54
C LEU A 76 29.74 0.03 -13.72
N ALA A 77 30.35 1.20 -13.99
CA ALA A 77 31.81 1.32 -13.99
C ALA A 77 32.39 1.06 -12.58
N PRO A 78 33.58 0.47 -12.45
CA PRO A 78 34.20 0.14 -11.17
C PRO A 78 34.27 1.31 -10.18
N GLU A 79 34.49 2.53 -10.68
CA GLU A 79 34.54 3.76 -9.87
C GLU A 79 33.15 4.09 -9.27
N GLN A 80 32.06 3.85 -10.02
CA GLN A 80 30.70 4.07 -9.55
C GLN A 80 30.34 3.06 -8.46
N VAL A 81 30.73 1.79 -8.66
CA VAL A 81 30.54 0.74 -7.65
C VAL A 81 31.29 1.08 -6.36
N ALA A 82 32.54 1.57 -6.47
CA ALA A 82 33.37 2.00 -5.33
C ALA A 82 32.69 3.16 -4.55
N ARG A 83 32.09 4.13 -5.26
CA ARG A 83 31.35 5.25 -4.64
C ARG A 83 30.05 4.82 -3.96
N MET A 84 29.40 3.78 -4.44
CA MET A 84 28.19 3.22 -3.79
C MET A 84 28.51 2.62 -2.42
N GLY A 85 29.75 2.14 -2.22
CA GLY A 85 30.21 1.57 -0.95
C GLY A 85 29.28 0.45 -0.45
N ASN A 86 29.32 0.19 0.84
CA ASN A 86 28.46 -0.82 1.49
C ASN A 86 27.03 -0.33 1.79
N ARG A 87 26.58 0.78 1.16
CA ARG A 87 25.25 1.36 1.44
C ARG A 87 24.08 0.41 1.16
N GLY A 88 24.26 -0.55 0.27
CA GLY A 88 23.29 -1.60 0.00
C GLY A 88 23.13 -2.63 1.14
N ALA A 89 24.18 -2.84 1.94
CA ALA A 89 24.16 -3.79 3.06
C ALA A 89 23.59 -3.17 4.36
N GLY A 90 23.74 -1.85 4.54
CA GLY A 90 23.34 -1.14 5.77
C GLY A 90 21.82 -0.96 5.96
N GLY A 91 21.02 -1.13 4.90
CA GLY A 91 19.55 -1.05 4.98
C GLY A 91 18.90 -2.23 5.73
N GLY A 92 19.64 -3.31 6.01
CA GLY A 92 19.08 -4.56 6.49
C GLY A 92 18.32 -4.46 7.82
N VAL A 93 19.02 -4.32 8.93
CA VAL A 93 18.40 -4.32 10.27
C VAL A 93 17.74 -2.97 10.56
N VAL A 94 18.42 -1.88 10.23
CA VAL A 94 17.92 -0.52 10.43
C VAL A 94 16.61 -0.32 9.62
N GLY A 95 16.56 -0.78 8.37
CA GLY A 95 15.36 -0.73 7.54
C GLY A 95 14.18 -1.49 8.17
N LEU A 96 14.42 -2.68 8.73
CA LEU A 96 13.38 -3.46 9.42
C LEU A 96 12.85 -2.75 10.67
N ILE A 97 13.74 -2.15 11.47
CA ILE A 97 13.35 -1.40 12.68
C ILE A 97 12.54 -0.15 12.30
N LEU A 98 12.88 0.52 11.19
CA LEU A 98 12.20 1.71 10.73
C LEU A 98 10.90 1.41 9.97
N THR A 99 10.64 0.16 9.56
CA THR A 99 9.45 -0.21 8.79
C THR A 99 8.14 0.30 9.40
N PRO A 100 7.87 0.15 10.73
CA PRO A 100 6.63 0.66 11.32
C PRO A 100 6.47 2.17 11.17
N ALA A 101 7.57 2.92 11.33
CA ALA A 101 7.55 4.36 11.18
C ALA A 101 7.29 4.76 9.71
N VAL A 102 7.93 4.08 8.76
CA VAL A 102 7.71 4.31 7.32
C VAL A 102 6.28 4.00 6.93
N VAL A 103 5.72 2.87 7.39
CA VAL A 103 4.31 2.51 7.16
C VAL A 103 3.37 3.60 7.68
N PHE A 104 3.61 4.10 8.90
CA PHE A 104 2.81 5.18 9.47
C PHE A 104 2.89 6.46 8.65
N VAL A 105 4.09 6.88 8.25
CA VAL A 105 4.32 8.09 7.44
C VAL A 105 3.62 7.96 6.08
N MET A 106 3.71 6.81 5.43
CA MET A 106 3.03 6.57 4.14
C MET A 106 1.51 6.59 4.28
N LEU A 107 0.95 5.97 5.32
CA LEU A 107 -0.48 6.04 5.62
C LEU A 107 -0.92 7.48 5.91
N ALA A 108 -0.14 8.21 6.70
CA ALA A 108 -0.42 9.60 7.05
C ALA A 108 -0.38 10.53 5.83
N ALA A 109 0.64 10.38 4.98
CA ALA A 109 0.75 11.14 3.74
C ALA A 109 -0.41 10.82 2.78
N GLY A 110 -0.71 9.54 2.55
CA GLY A 110 -1.83 9.11 1.72
C GLY A 110 -3.17 9.62 2.24
N ALA A 111 -3.39 9.56 3.55
CA ALA A 111 -4.58 10.12 4.19
C ALA A 111 -4.66 11.65 4.05
N GLY A 112 -3.51 12.35 4.05
CA GLY A 112 -3.43 13.79 3.79
C GLY A 112 -3.87 14.16 2.38
N VAL A 113 -3.36 13.44 1.36
CA VAL A 113 -3.77 13.65 -0.04
C VAL A 113 -5.26 13.31 -0.21
N LEU A 114 -5.71 12.21 0.39
CA LEU A 114 -7.13 11.82 0.37
C LEU A 114 -8.01 12.85 1.08
N TRP A 115 -7.55 13.45 2.18
CA TRP A 115 -8.24 14.51 2.90
C TRP A 115 -8.45 15.75 2.01
N ILE A 116 -7.43 16.15 1.25
CA ILE A 116 -7.55 17.24 0.26
C ILE A 116 -8.61 16.88 -0.77
N GLY A 117 -8.53 15.68 -1.37
CA GLY A 117 -9.47 15.23 -2.39
C GLY A 117 -10.93 15.19 -1.89
N VAL A 118 -11.16 14.68 -0.68
CA VAL A 118 -12.50 14.61 -0.07
C VAL A 118 -13.02 16.02 0.29
N SER A 119 -12.14 16.92 0.73
CA SER A 119 -12.50 18.31 1.02
C SER A 119 -12.95 19.05 -0.24
N LEU A 120 -12.35 18.79 -1.39
CA LEU A 120 -12.76 19.35 -2.69
C LEU A 120 -14.15 18.89 -3.14
N LEU A 121 -14.67 17.79 -2.60
CA LEU A 121 -16.07 17.36 -2.81
C LEU A 121 -17.06 18.16 -1.93
N GLY A 122 -16.61 19.12 -1.14
CA GLY A 122 -17.44 19.89 -0.21
C GLY A 122 -17.83 19.11 1.07
N ALA A 123 -17.23 17.94 1.30
CA ALA A 123 -17.48 17.14 2.50
C ALA A 123 -16.66 17.66 3.68
N GLN A 124 -17.21 17.51 4.90
CA GLN A 124 -16.45 17.74 6.14
C GLN A 124 -15.45 16.60 6.36
N ALA A 125 -14.30 16.68 5.70
CA ALA A 125 -13.28 15.65 5.75
C ALA A 125 -12.63 15.55 7.14
N ARG A 126 -12.74 14.37 7.77
CA ARG A 126 -12.13 14.07 9.08
C ARG A 126 -10.87 13.25 8.89
N TYR A 127 -9.70 13.89 9.03
CA TYR A 127 -8.39 13.28 8.77
C TYR A 127 -8.19 11.94 9.49
N LYS A 128 -8.48 11.86 10.80
CA LYS A 128 -8.34 10.64 11.60
C LYS A 128 -9.19 9.49 11.05
N THR A 129 -10.40 9.78 10.56
CA THR A 129 -11.30 8.80 9.97
C THR A 129 -10.75 8.30 8.62
N LEU A 130 -10.23 9.22 7.78
CA LEU A 130 -9.61 8.88 6.49
C LEU A 130 -8.35 8.04 6.69
N LEU A 131 -7.51 8.40 7.66
CA LEU A 131 -6.33 7.61 8.04
C LEU A 131 -6.71 6.20 8.49
N SER A 132 -7.79 6.07 9.28
CA SER A 132 -8.31 4.77 9.69
C SER A 132 -8.83 3.98 8.48
N VAL A 133 -9.67 4.56 7.62
CA VAL A 133 -10.15 3.90 6.39
C VAL A 133 -8.98 3.39 5.55
N LEU A 134 -7.98 4.25 5.29
CA LEU A 134 -6.81 3.90 4.49
C LEU A 134 -6.00 2.77 5.13
N ALA A 135 -5.82 2.80 6.46
CA ALA A 135 -5.09 1.76 7.17
C ALA A 135 -5.77 0.38 7.03
N TYR A 136 -7.08 0.29 7.18
CA TYR A 136 -7.81 -0.97 7.02
C TYR A 136 -7.79 -1.47 5.57
N THR A 137 -7.96 -0.59 4.58
CA THR A 137 -7.99 -0.99 3.17
C THR A 137 -6.63 -1.36 2.61
N SER A 138 -5.54 -0.95 3.26
CA SER A 138 -4.16 -1.31 2.88
C SER A 138 -3.86 -2.81 2.99
N ILE A 139 -4.74 -3.62 3.57
CA ILE A 139 -4.65 -5.08 3.55
C ILE A 139 -4.57 -5.62 2.10
N THR A 140 -5.22 -4.97 1.13
CA THR A 140 -5.15 -5.36 -0.29
C THR A 140 -3.73 -5.28 -0.84
N TYR A 141 -2.93 -4.32 -0.36
CA TYR A 141 -1.52 -4.20 -0.72
C TYR A 141 -0.66 -5.31 -0.10
N ILE A 142 -1.01 -5.76 1.11
CA ILE A 142 -0.35 -6.94 1.72
C ILE A 142 -0.63 -8.19 0.88
N LEU A 143 -1.88 -8.38 0.44
CA LEU A 143 -2.23 -9.52 -0.42
C LEU A 143 -1.45 -9.48 -1.75
N PHE A 144 -1.36 -8.32 -2.40
CA PHE A 144 -0.50 -8.14 -3.57
C PHE A 144 0.95 -8.51 -3.27
N SER A 145 1.51 -8.00 -2.19
CA SER A 145 2.91 -8.24 -1.81
C SER A 145 3.17 -9.71 -1.48
N ALA A 146 2.20 -10.41 -0.90
CA ALA A 146 2.30 -11.85 -0.66
C ALA A 146 2.36 -12.62 -1.99
N VAL A 147 1.57 -12.24 -2.98
CA VAL A 147 1.65 -12.85 -4.33
C VAL A 147 2.99 -12.54 -4.99
N VAL A 148 3.53 -11.33 -4.85
CA VAL A 148 4.89 -11.00 -5.32
C VAL A 148 5.93 -11.94 -4.70
N VAL A 149 5.89 -12.17 -3.39
CA VAL A 149 6.79 -13.11 -2.69
C VAL A 149 6.67 -14.52 -3.27
N ILE A 150 5.45 -15.00 -3.48
CA ILE A 150 5.21 -16.33 -4.08
C ILE A 150 5.84 -16.41 -5.47
N VAL A 151 5.59 -15.42 -6.33
CA VAL A 151 6.15 -15.37 -7.69
C VAL A 151 7.67 -15.38 -7.68
N LEU A 152 8.30 -14.57 -6.82
CA LEU A 152 9.76 -14.52 -6.69
C LEU A 152 10.32 -15.86 -6.18
N THR A 153 9.63 -16.49 -5.25
CA THR A 153 10.03 -17.80 -4.70
C THR A 153 9.97 -18.89 -5.76
N VAL A 154 8.91 -18.92 -6.58
CA VAL A 154 8.76 -19.88 -7.67
C VAL A 154 9.79 -19.67 -8.78
N ARG A 155 10.09 -18.42 -9.14
CA ARG A 155 11.11 -18.08 -10.15
C ARG A 155 12.52 -18.40 -9.69
N GLY A 156 12.79 -18.29 -8.39
CA GLY A 156 14.12 -18.47 -7.81
C GLY A 156 15.06 -17.27 -8.03
N LYS A 157 16.13 -17.21 -7.25
CA LYS A 157 17.10 -16.11 -7.28
C LYS A 157 17.90 -16.03 -8.57
N SER A 158 18.16 -17.16 -9.21
CA SER A 158 18.94 -17.23 -10.47
C SER A 158 18.26 -16.57 -11.66
N SER A 159 16.94 -16.33 -11.57
CA SER A 159 16.18 -15.62 -12.62
C SER A 159 16.26 -14.10 -12.50
N ILE A 160 16.88 -13.58 -11.43
CA ILE A 160 16.97 -12.15 -11.18
C ILE A 160 18.20 -11.58 -11.87
N THR A 161 17.99 -10.82 -12.92
CA THR A 161 19.03 -10.13 -13.71
C THR A 161 19.02 -8.61 -13.51
N GLY A 162 18.02 -8.07 -12.79
CA GLY A 162 17.91 -6.66 -12.48
C GLY A 162 16.69 -6.32 -11.65
N PHE A 163 16.52 -5.03 -11.36
CA PHE A 163 15.37 -4.54 -10.56
C PHE A 163 14.01 -4.77 -11.23
N ALA A 164 13.97 -4.87 -12.56
CA ALA A 164 12.73 -5.17 -13.28
C ALA A 164 12.16 -6.55 -12.93
N ASP A 165 13.03 -7.52 -12.63
CA ASP A 165 12.63 -8.89 -12.30
C ASP A 165 12.01 -9.03 -10.91
N LEU A 166 12.16 -8.02 -10.04
CA LEU A 166 11.50 -7.99 -8.73
C LEU A 166 9.99 -7.74 -8.83
N ARG A 167 9.50 -7.36 -10.01
CA ARG A 167 8.07 -7.17 -10.24
C ARG A 167 7.41 -8.52 -10.56
N ALA A 168 6.27 -8.78 -9.92
CA ALA A 168 5.38 -9.82 -10.40
C ALA A 168 4.49 -9.22 -11.50
N PRO A 169 4.44 -9.80 -12.71
CA PRO A 169 3.60 -9.30 -13.79
C PRO A 169 2.13 -9.61 -13.49
N LEU A 170 1.47 -8.74 -12.74
CA LEU A 170 0.09 -8.89 -12.27
C LEU A 170 -0.79 -7.69 -12.64
N GLY A 171 -0.21 -6.66 -13.21
CA GLY A 171 -0.89 -5.42 -13.56
C GLY A 171 -0.93 -5.14 -15.06
N LEU A 172 -1.17 -3.88 -15.39
CA LEU A 172 -1.19 -3.41 -16.79
C LEU A 172 0.17 -3.53 -17.48
N ASP A 173 1.25 -3.76 -16.75
CA ASP A 173 2.58 -4.07 -17.28
C ASP A 173 2.60 -5.32 -18.17
N LEU A 174 1.67 -6.24 -18.00
CA LEU A 174 1.47 -7.38 -18.89
C LEU A 174 1.13 -6.97 -20.33
N LEU A 175 0.49 -5.81 -20.51
CA LEU A 175 0.11 -5.29 -21.84
C LEU A 175 1.28 -4.63 -22.56
N VAL A 176 2.33 -4.24 -21.82
CA VAL A 176 3.51 -3.54 -22.36
C VAL A 176 4.79 -4.18 -21.79
N PRO A 177 5.12 -5.43 -22.18
CA PRO A 177 6.28 -6.15 -21.61
C PRO A 177 7.62 -5.46 -21.80
N SER A 178 7.73 -4.63 -22.87
CA SER A 178 8.94 -3.84 -23.17
C SER A 178 9.00 -2.49 -22.46
N ALA A 179 8.06 -2.20 -21.55
CA ALA A 179 8.06 -0.94 -20.82
C ALA A 179 9.35 -0.77 -19.99
N GLY A 180 9.98 0.39 -20.10
CA GLY A 180 11.12 0.75 -19.27
C GLY A 180 10.78 0.70 -17.78
N LEU A 181 11.79 0.79 -16.92
CA LEU A 181 11.65 0.58 -15.47
C LEU A 181 10.55 1.46 -14.84
N PHE A 182 10.48 2.73 -15.21
CA PHE A 182 9.47 3.67 -14.72
C PHE A 182 8.05 3.25 -15.14
N LEU A 183 7.81 3.17 -16.46
CA LEU A 183 6.49 2.86 -16.98
C LEU A 183 6.03 1.47 -16.54
N GLY A 184 6.94 0.49 -16.55
CA GLY A 184 6.61 -0.85 -16.06
C GLY A 184 6.26 -0.88 -14.57
N THR A 185 6.94 -0.08 -13.71
CA THR A 185 6.60 0.02 -12.29
C THR A 185 5.25 0.70 -12.10
N PHE A 186 4.98 1.77 -12.84
CA PHE A 186 3.69 2.46 -12.80
C PHE A 186 2.55 1.54 -13.25
N LEU A 187 2.69 0.87 -14.39
CA LEU A 187 1.68 -0.05 -14.91
C LEU A 187 1.46 -1.28 -14.00
N ASN A 188 2.52 -1.82 -13.40
CA ASN A 188 2.43 -2.91 -12.42
C ASN A 188 1.65 -2.50 -11.15
N GLY A 189 1.74 -1.22 -10.76
CA GLY A 189 0.95 -0.67 -9.67
C GLY A 189 -0.56 -0.70 -9.93
N ILE A 190 -0.99 -0.70 -11.20
CA ILE A 190 -2.41 -0.80 -11.58
C ILE A 190 -2.74 -2.29 -11.80
N ASN A 191 -3.14 -2.96 -10.74
CA ASN A 191 -3.40 -4.39 -10.69
C ASN A 191 -4.73 -4.69 -9.97
N PRO A 192 -5.26 -5.91 -10.01
CA PRO A 192 -6.54 -6.25 -9.38
C PRO A 192 -6.62 -5.89 -7.89
N PHE A 193 -5.52 -6.04 -7.14
CA PHE A 193 -5.50 -5.72 -5.71
C PHE A 193 -5.57 -4.21 -5.44
N SER A 194 -4.88 -3.41 -6.25
CA SER A 194 -4.94 -1.95 -6.15
C SER A 194 -6.32 -1.40 -6.55
N ILE A 195 -6.93 -1.95 -7.60
CA ILE A 195 -8.29 -1.60 -8.01
C ILE A 195 -9.28 -1.93 -6.90
N TRP A 196 -9.14 -3.11 -6.28
CA TRP A 196 -9.94 -3.50 -5.11
C TRP A 196 -9.71 -2.56 -3.93
N GLY A 197 -8.45 -2.19 -3.63
CA GLY A 197 -8.11 -1.23 -2.59
C GLY A 197 -8.73 0.15 -2.80
N VAL A 198 -8.69 0.65 -4.04
CA VAL A 198 -9.35 1.91 -4.43
C VAL A 198 -10.86 1.83 -4.21
N TRP A 199 -11.50 0.75 -4.64
CA TRP A 199 -12.93 0.54 -4.45
C TRP A 199 -13.30 0.45 -2.96
N LEU A 200 -12.55 -0.28 -2.15
CA LEU A 200 -12.74 -0.38 -0.71
C LEU A 200 -12.58 0.99 -0.04
N THR A 201 -11.50 1.71 -0.37
CA THR A 201 -11.23 3.03 0.23
C THR A 201 -12.33 4.02 -0.14
N GLY A 202 -12.73 4.11 -1.42
CA GLY A 202 -13.82 4.98 -1.86
C GLY A 202 -15.15 4.63 -1.20
N THR A 203 -15.44 3.33 -1.04
CA THR A 203 -16.63 2.86 -0.29
C THR A 203 -16.56 3.26 1.17
N GLY A 204 -15.40 3.09 1.83
CA GLY A 204 -15.17 3.48 3.21
C GLY A 204 -15.33 4.98 3.43
N VAL A 205 -14.80 5.80 2.53
CA VAL A 205 -14.97 7.26 2.57
C VAL A 205 -16.44 7.64 2.40
N SER A 206 -17.16 7.02 1.45
CA SER A 206 -18.58 7.28 1.25
C SER A 206 -19.40 7.00 2.52
N ILE A 207 -19.20 5.85 3.16
CA ILE A 207 -19.92 5.46 4.38
C ILE A 207 -19.59 6.39 5.54
N THR A 208 -18.30 6.68 5.73
CA THR A 208 -17.83 7.43 6.90
C THR A 208 -18.14 8.93 6.82
N HIS A 209 -18.22 9.51 5.61
CA HIS A 209 -18.44 10.94 5.38
C HIS A 209 -19.81 11.26 4.78
N GLY A 210 -20.65 10.24 4.48
CA GLY A 210 -21.98 10.44 3.92
C GLY A 210 -21.98 11.07 2.51
N THR A 211 -20.95 10.80 1.72
CA THR A 211 -20.77 11.34 0.37
C THR A 211 -21.17 10.35 -0.71
N SER A 212 -21.38 10.82 -1.93
CA SER A 212 -21.68 9.96 -3.09
C SER A 212 -20.55 8.92 -3.29
N ARG A 213 -20.94 7.64 -3.40
CA ARG A 213 -19.99 6.53 -3.58
C ARG A 213 -19.21 6.66 -4.88
N GLY A 214 -19.85 7.07 -5.98
CA GLY A 214 -19.15 7.27 -7.25
C GLY A 214 -18.11 8.37 -7.18
N ALA A 215 -18.45 9.52 -6.57
CA ALA A 215 -17.51 10.63 -6.41
C ALA A 215 -16.32 10.26 -5.54
N THR A 216 -16.53 9.55 -4.42
CA THR A 216 -15.44 9.12 -3.53
C THR A 216 -14.55 8.06 -4.16
N ILE A 217 -15.08 7.12 -4.94
CA ILE A 217 -14.27 6.16 -5.69
C ILE A 217 -13.43 6.90 -6.73
N LEU A 218 -13.99 7.87 -7.46
CA LEU A 218 -13.24 8.66 -8.44
C LEU A 218 -12.10 9.45 -7.76
N VAL A 219 -12.39 10.17 -6.68
CA VAL A 219 -11.36 10.90 -5.92
C VAL A 219 -10.28 9.95 -5.40
N THR A 220 -10.66 8.80 -4.85
CA THR A 220 -9.70 7.81 -4.37
C THR A 220 -8.83 7.28 -5.51
N ALA A 221 -9.40 7.03 -6.70
CA ALA A 221 -8.66 6.62 -7.88
C ALA A 221 -7.66 7.69 -8.33
N LEU A 222 -8.05 8.96 -8.35
CA LEU A 222 -7.15 10.06 -8.70
C LEU A 222 -6.01 10.21 -7.68
N VAL A 223 -6.32 10.13 -6.39
CA VAL A 223 -5.32 10.15 -5.30
C VAL A 223 -4.37 8.96 -5.43
N PHE A 224 -4.89 7.77 -5.69
CA PHE A 224 -4.08 6.57 -5.91
C PHE A 224 -3.13 6.74 -7.10
N LEU A 225 -3.62 7.20 -8.26
CA LEU A 225 -2.79 7.41 -9.45
C LEU A 225 -1.71 8.48 -9.20
N LEU A 226 -2.03 9.56 -8.49
CA LEU A 226 -1.06 10.57 -8.10
C LEU A 226 0.03 9.98 -7.19
N CYS A 227 -0.36 9.25 -6.14
CA CYS A 227 0.60 8.59 -5.25
C CYS A 227 1.45 7.57 -6.00
N LEU A 228 0.86 6.79 -6.89
CA LEU A 228 1.56 5.79 -7.70
C LEU A 228 2.59 6.45 -8.62
N LEU A 229 2.23 7.58 -9.26
CA LEU A 229 3.13 8.37 -10.07
C LEU A 229 4.34 8.85 -9.25
N LEU A 230 4.09 9.42 -8.07
CA LEU A 230 5.13 9.92 -7.16
C LEU A 230 6.07 8.79 -6.69
N ILE A 231 5.50 7.64 -6.31
CA ILE A 231 6.29 6.47 -5.85
C ILE A 231 7.11 5.86 -7.00
N SER A 232 6.62 5.93 -8.23
CA SER A 232 7.34 5.42 -9.41
C SER A 232 8.48 6.35 -9.86
N THR A 233 8.45 7.63 -9.51
CA THR A 233 9.43 8.64 -9.98
C THR A 233 10.90 8.28 -9.67
N PRO A 234 11.28 7.72 -8.49
CA PRO A 234 12.66 7.33 -8.22
C PRO A 234 13.24 6.34 -9.24
N THR A 235 12.41 5.53 -9.89
CA THR A 235 12.86 4.57 -10.92
C THR A 235 13.31 5.24 -12.21
N LEU A 236 12.93 6.51 -12.46
CA LEU A 236 13.45 7.31 -13.57
C LEU A 236 14.96 7.55 -13.40
N LEU A 237 15.41 7.86 -12.18
CA LEU A 237 16.82 8.10 -11.91
C LEU A 237 17.66 6.85 -12.19
N ILE A 238 17.15 5.68 -11.78
CA ILE A 238 17.81 4.40 -12.07
C ILE A 238 17.89 4.19 -13.59
N GLY A 239 16.79 4.41 -14.32
CA GLY A 239 16.72 4.25 -15.76
C GLY A 239 17.66 5.21 -16.54
N ILE A 240 17.91 6.41 -16.03
CA ILE A 240 18.85 7.36 -16.62
C ILE A 240 20.30 6.90 -16.41
N LEU A 241 20.62 6.43 -15.20
CA LEU A 241 21.96 5.96 -14.84
C LEU A 241 22.37 4.68 -15.61
N THR A 242 21.41 3.87 -16.05
CA THR A 242 21.66 2.63 -16.80
C THR A 242 21.76 2.83 -18.32
N ARG A 243 21.42 4.02 -18.85
CA ARG A 243 21.48 4.35 -20.28
C ARG A 243 22.79 5.05 -20.71
N GLN A 244 23.67 5.38 -19.76
CA GLN A 244 24.99 5.94 -19.99
C GLN A 244 26.07 4.86 -20.00
#